data_fedda973fd8c869099b90dc32ec33eeb
#
_entry.id   fedda973fd8c869099b90dc32ec33eeb
#
_cell.length_a   1.000
_cell.length_b   1.000
_cell.length_c   1.000
_cell.angle_alpha   90.00
_cell.angle_beta   90.00
_cell.angle_gamma   90.00
#
_symmetry.space_group_name_H-M   'P 1'
#
loop_
_entity.id
_entity.type
_entity.pdbx_description
1 polymer ?
#
loop_
_entity_poly.entity_id
_entity_poly.type
_entity_poly.pdbx_seq_one_letter_code
_entity_poly.pdbx_strand_id
1 'polypeptide(L)'
;MTRRDGAFVAALVLILVVIGGAIALPRPAPSAAGSAQPTPGITLPPPVTYREGVVGSPTSVTPVTARSRADRTLVGLVFSGLVRPAAAGGYEPDLAESWTTDAAGTTWTVKLRPDATWHDGVPVTADDVVYTVEALKSPDSAGGMSGAWAEVTAKALDARTVQFTLDTPIAGFLAVLCQPLLPAHLLAEVPLADLAGSDFARLPVGTGPFSLVELDGTHAVLEPAGSLAAPGDPTPGPSLDSLATPLPAPTAVRPAPYIERIEVDFYDTEAAMADALRNGEIDGAAGFTPPESSGLAGTNGLERLRYPTTTLSTALLNLRPDHPELGDAAVRQALLAAIDRDALVAGTLAGDAVRADALVPPASWAFDATAAPPVAYDPSAAAKALTEAGWKKVGGAWTAPKAKAPYALEVLTVPASASPRLNAVASFVRDAWASLGFKVNLVELPAADLATRLRAGDYTAAVVDISTGLEPDLYPLLASSQVRASGMNLSGYQDPALDKLIEAARAPGSAEARSAAWKALLAAINQRMPILPLAWVDEVFIERGVSGPTPRLIVEPGDRFGDVLAWRLAADR
;
A
#
# COMPACT_ATOMS: atom_id res chain seq x y z
N MET A 1 -39.03 41.57 -33.69
CA MET A 1 -39.72 40.33 -34.20
C MET A 1 -39.88 40.47 -35.70
N THR A 2 -39.22 39.60 -36.43
CA THR A 2 -39.27 39.61 -37.91
C THR A 2 -40.46 38.77 -38.39
N ARG A 3 -40.91 39.01 -39.63
CA ARG A 3 -42.01 38.22 -40.23
C ARG A 3 -41.85 36.67 -40.22
N ARG A 4 -40.62 36.21 -39.95
CA ARG A 4 -40.30 34.77 -39.78
C ARG A 4 -40.69 34.23 -38.39
N ASP A 5 -40.59 35.09 -37.35
CA ASP A 5 -40.92 34.66 -35.97
C ASP A 5 -42.41 34.48 -35.77
N GLY A 6 -43.24 35.25 -36.49
CA GLY A 6 -44.71 35.13 -36.46
C GLY A 6 -45.21 33.82 -37.09
N ALA A 7 -44.51 33.33 -38.13
CA ALA A 7 -44.88 32.06 -38.79
C ALA A 7 -44.59 30.84 -37.92
N PHE A 8 -43.51 30.92 -37.10
CA PHE A 8 -43.12 29.81 -36.20
C PHE A 8 -44.10 29.68 -35.02
N VAL A 9 -44.54 30.81 -34.45
CA VAL A 9 -45.51 30.82 -33.34
C VAL A 9 -46.89 30.35 -33.84
N ALA A 10 -47.29 30.74 -35.06
CA ALA A 10 -48.57 30.29 -35.68
C ALA A 10 -48.57 28.77 -35.97
N ALA A 11 -47.40 28.19 -36.38
CA ALA A 11 -47.28 26.77 -36.61
C ALA A 11 -47.29 25.98 -35.29
N LEU A 12 -46.72 26.50 -34.21
CA LEU A 12 -46.70 25.86 -32.90
C LEU A 12 -48.10 25.81 -32.26
N VAL A 13 -48.85 26.90 -32.39
CA VAL A 13 -50.26 26.99 -31.93
C VAL A 13 -51.17 26.05 -32.73
N LEU A 14 -50.95 25.91 -34.04
CA LEU A 14 -51.72 24.98 -34.87
C LEU A 14 -51.45 23.52 -34.51
N ILE A 15 -50.21 23.13 -34.17
CA ILE A 15 -49.84 21.79 -33.71
C ILE A 15 -50.49 21.49 -32.35
N LEU A 16 -50.53 22.44 -31.44
CA LEU A 16 -51.19 22.28 -30.13
C LEU A 16 -52.71 22.12 -30.24
N VAL A 17 -53.36 22.82 -31.18
CA VAL A 17 -54.82 22.69 -31.43
C VAL A 17 -55.15 21.34 -32.07
N VAL A 18 -54.30 20.79 -32.95
CA VAL A 18 -54.49 19.46 -33.55
C VAL A 18 -54.28 18.34 -32.53
N ILE A 19 -53.36 18.47 -31.61
CA ILE A 19 -53.16 17.49 -30.51
C ILE A 19 -54.27 17.61 -29.47
N GLY A 20 -54.79 18.80 -29.17
CA GLY A 20 -55.88 19.00 -28.25
C GLY A 20 -57.23 18.51 -28.81
N GLY A 21 -57.45 18.51 -30.16
CA GLY A 21 -58.66 18.04 -30.82
C GLY A 21 -58.78 16.50 -30.92
N ALA A 22 -57.70 15.74 -30.79
CA ALA A 22 -57.71 14.29 -30.89
C ALA A 22 -58.11 13.55 -29.59
N ILE A 23 -58.33 14.30 -28.48
CA ILE A 23 -58.61 13.72 -27.15
C ILE A 23 -60.13 13.64 -26.83
N ALA A 24 -61.01 14.17 -27.71
CA ALA A 24 -62.44 14.29 -27.45
C ALA A 24 -63.32 13.28 -28.15
N LEU A 25 -62.91 12.01 -28.24
CA LEU A 25 -63.79 10.90 -28.60
C LEU A 25 -64.22 10.11 -27.35
N PRO A 26 -65.50 9.85 -27.13
CA PRO A 26 -65.96 9.11 -25.95
C PRO A 26 -65.44 7.69 -25.99
N ARG A 27 -64.66 7.31 -24.99
CA ARG A 27 -64.27 5.92 -24.76
C ARG A 27 -65.46 5.13 -24.21
N PRO A 28 -65.69 3.89 -24.65
CA PRO A 28 -66.66 3.02 -24.00
C PRO A 28 -66.22 2.74 -22.56
N ALA A 29 -67.15 2.74 -21.61
CA ALA A 29 -66.91 2.47 -20.21
C ALA A 29 -66.21 1.10 -20.03
N PRO A 30 -65.10 0.99 -19.25
CA PRO A 30 -64.54 -0.30 -18.96
C PRO A 30 -65.48 -1.08 -18.05
N SER A 31 -65.81 -2.30 -18.48
CA SER A 31 -66.43 -3.29 -17.65
C SER A 31 -65.62 -3.50 -16.37
N ALA A 32 -66.30 -3.58 -15.22
CA ALA A 32 -65.68 -3.83 -13.93
C ALA A 32 -64.96 -5.19 -13.93
N ALA A 33 -63.67 -5.16 -14.27
CA ALA A 33 -62.75 -6.24 -13.99
C ALA A 33 -62.22 -6.07 -12.58
N GLY A 34 -62.26 -7.12 -11.81
CA GLY A 34 -61.97 -7.15 -10.38
C GLY A 34 -60.71 -6.41 -10.00
N SER A 35 -60.73 -5.77 -8.83
CA SER A 35 -59.60 -5.17 -8.15
C SER A 35 -58.45 -6.18 -8.06
N ALA A 36 -57.47 -6.04 -8.93
CA ALA A 36 -56.19 -6.69 -8.70
C ALA A 36 -55.64 -6.10 -7.39
N GLN A 37 -55.57 -6.89 -6.34
CA GLN A 37 -54.82 -6.57 -5.15
C GLN A 37 -53.39 -6.28 -5.61
N PRO A 38 -52.74 -5.21 -5.11
CA PRO A 38 -51.31 -4.99 -5.36
C PRO A 38 -50.60 -6.25 -4.89
N THR A 39 -49.88 -6.90 -5.78
CA THR A 39 -48.96 -7.98 -5.43
C THR A 39 -48.06 -7.41 -4.32
N PRO A 40 -47.94 -8.07 -3.16
CA PRO A 40 -47.01 -7.60 -2.14
C PRO A 40 -45.64 -7.46 -2.80
N GLY A 41 -45.12 -6.24 -2.87
CA GLY A 41 -43.77 -6.02 -3.35
C GLY A 41 -42.87 -6.86 -2.47
N ILE A 42 -42.06 -7.72 -3.05
CA ILE A 42 -40.98 -8.41 -2.32
C ILE A 42 -40.06 -7.31 -1.87
N THR A 43 -40.17 -6.89 -0.59
CA THR A 43 -39.20 -6.04 0.03
C THR A 43 -37.98 -6.90 0.28
N LEU A 44 -36.95 -6.74 -0.53
CA LEU A 44 -35.64 -7.38 -0.27
C LEU A 44 -35.11 -6.87 1.08
N PRO A 45 -34.52 -7.73 1.89
CA PRO A 45 -33.84 -7.27 3.09
C PRO A 45 -32.78 -6.23 2.69
N PRO A 46 -32.43 -5.28 3.59
CA PRO A 46 -31.37 -4.34 3.31
C PRO A 46 -30.05 -5.09 3.05
N PRO A 47 -29.16 -4.56 2.18
CA PRO A 47 -27.90 -5.20 1.88
C PRO A 47 -27.04 -5.30 3.15
N VAL A 48 -26.23 -6.35 3.23
CA VAL A 48 -25.23 -6.52 4.28
C VAL A 48 -24.13 -5.50 4.03
N THR A 49 -24.18 -4.39 4.77
CA THR A 49 -23.30 -3.23 4.59
C THR A 49 -22.19 -3.24 5.62
N TYR A 50 -20.94 -3.15 5.16
CA TYR A 50 -19.76 -2.88 5.96
C TYR A 50 -19.40 -1.39 5.86
N ARG A 51 -19.17 -0.75 7.00
CA ARG A 51 -18.81 0.67 7.08
C ARG A 51 -17.37 0.83 7.54
N GLU A 52 -16.57 1.46 6.70
CA GLU A 52 -15.16 1.75 6.95
C GLU A 52 -14.94 3.22 7.23
N GLY A 53 -14.17 3.53 8.29
CA GLY A 53 -13.69 4.88 8.56
C GLY A 53 -12.29 5.13 8.02
N VAL A 54 -12.07 6.27 7.37
CA VAL A 54 -10.76 6.69 6.85
C VAL A 54 -10.52 8.16 7.17
N VAL A 55 -9.33 8.52 7.67
CA VAL A 55 -8.95 9.91 7.87
C VAL A 55 -8.48 10.56 6.57
N GLY A 56 -8.96 11.76 6.29
CA GLY A 56 -8.72 12.52 5.06
C GLY A 56 -9.71 12.18 3.97
N SER A 57 -9.78 13.02 2.95
CA SER A 57 -10.68 12.85 1.80
C SER A 57 -9.92 12.35 0.57
N PRO A 58 -10.57 11.58 -0.30
CA PRO A 58 -9.97 11.14 -1.55
C PRO A 58 -9.83 12.30 -2.53
N THR A 59 -8.73 12.29 -3.26
CA THR A 59 -8.41 13.29 -4.29
C THR A 59 -8.31 12.69 -5.68
N SER A 60 -7.87 11.42 -5.76
CA SER A 60 -7.72 10.71 -7.03
C SER A 60 -7.68 9.20 -6.81
N VAL A 61 -8.74 8.52 -7.23
CA VAL A 61 -8.86 7.07 -7.08
C VAL A 61 -8.32 6.38 -8.33
N THR A 62 -7.01 6.47 -8.54
CA THR A 62 -6.33 5.72 -9.61
C THR A 62 -5.00 5.13 -9.13
N PRO A 63 -4.58 3.95 -9.64
CA PRO A 63 -3.35 3.29 -9.21
C PRO A 63 -2.07 4.13 -9.36
N VAL A 64 -2.04 5.08 -10.30
CA VAL A 64 -0.83 5.88 -10.61
C VAL A 64 -0.86 7.29 -10.04
N THR A 65 -2.01 7.77 -9.55
CA THR A 65 -2.13 9.12 -8.99
C THR A 65 -2.56 9.15 -7.53
N ALA A 66 -2.95 8.03 -6.93
CA ALA A 66 -3.32 7.90 -5.53
C ALA A 66 -2.17 8.31 -4.59
N ARG A 67 -2.43 9.28 -3.70
CA ARG A 67 -1.43 9.81 -2.75
C ARG A 67 -1.88 9.71 -1.30
N SER A 68 -3.15 10.02 -1.04
CA SER A 68 -3.71 9.98 0.31
C SER A 68 -4.01 8.54 0.75
N ARG A 69 -4.20 8.36 2.05
CA ARG A 69 -4.70 7.09 2.59
C ARG A 69 -6.07 6.75 2.00
N ALA A 70 -6.97 7.73 1.90
CA ALA A 70 -8.29 7.56 1.32
C ALA A 70 -8.22 7.07 -0.14
N ASP A 71 -7.38 7.70 -0.97
CA ASP A 71 -7.16 7.25 -2.35
C ASP A 71 -6.73 5.78 -2.41
N ARG A 72 -5.68 5.43 -1.64
CA ARG A 72 -5.10 4.07 -1.65
C ARG A 72 -6.03 3.02 -1.08
N THR A 73 -6.85 3.37 -0.09
CA THR A 73 -7.89 2.50 0.45
C THR A 73 -8.91 2.13 -0.62
N LEU A 74 -9.40 3.14 -1.37
CA LEU A 74 -10.35 2.91 -2.46
C LEU A 74 -9.70 2.16 -3.63
N VAL A 75 -8.45 2.49 -4.00
CA VAL A 75 -7.72 1.76 -5.05
C VAL A 75 -7.62 0.27 -4.75
N GLY A 76 -7.34 -0.13 -3.50
CA GLY A 76 -7.25 -1.54 -3.10
C GLY A 76 -8.58 -2.31 -3.19
N LEU A 77 -9.73 -1.62 -3.18
CA LEU A 77 -11.05 -2.23 -3.37
C LEU A 77 -11.47 -2.28 -4.83
N VAL A 78 -11.05 -1.29 -5.63
CA VAL A 78 -11.57 -1.05 -6.99
C VAL A 78 -10.69 -1.67 -8.07
N PHE A 79 -9.39 -1.86 -7.80
CA PHE A 79 -8.44 -2.32 -8.82
C PHE A 79 -7.71 -3.59 -8.41
N SER A 80 -7.30 -4.38 -9.40
CA SER A 80 -6.48 -5.59 -9.27
C SER A 80 -5.19 -5.48 -10.08
N GLY A 81 -4.16 -6.21 -9.62
CA GLY A 81 -2.92 -6.43 -10.36
C GLY A 81 -2.94 -7.73 -11.17
N LEU A 82 -1.82 -8.04 -11.81
CA LEU A 82 -1.66 -9.31 -12.52
C LEU A 82 -1.58 -10.49 -11.54
N VAL A 83 -0.94 -10.29 -10.41
CA VAL A 83 -0.83 -11.24 -9.31
C VAL A 83 -1.13 -10.53 -7.99
N ARG A 84 -1.39 -11.29 -6.94
CA ARG A 84 -1.58 -10.77 -5.60
C ARG A 84 -0.76 -11.55 -4.58
N PRO A 85 -0.42 -10.97 -3.41
CA PRO A 85 0.24 -11.69 -2.34
C PRO A 85 -0.65 -12.81 -1.80
N ALA A 86 -0.10 -14.02 -1.68
CA ALA A 86 -0.79 -15.15 -1.08
C ALA A 86 -0.72 -15.10 0.45
N ALA A 87 -1.77 -15.52 1.15
CA ALA A 87 -1.81 -15.53 2.62
C ALA A 87 -0.71 -16.41 3.26
N ALA A 88 -0.32 -17.48 2.58
CA ALA A 88 0.76 -18.37 3.01
C ALA A 88 2.18 -17.90 2.63
N GLY A 89 2.28 -16.70 2.04
CA GLY A 89 3.50 -16.16 1.44
C GLY A 89 3.63 -16.50 -0.04
N GLY A 90 4.46 -15.73 -0.76
CA GLY A 90 4.58 -15.80 -2.21
C GLY A 90 3.42 -15.09 -2.92
N TYR A 91 3.13 -15.49 -4.15
CA TYR A 91 2.15 -14.82 -5.02
C TYR A 91 1.19 -15.84 -5.63
N GLU A 92 -0.04 -15.44 -5.81
CA GLU A 92 -1.09 -16.20 -6.47
C GLU A 92 -1.67 -15.42 -7.65
N PRO A 93 -2.26 -16.11 -8.66
CA PRO A 93 -2.92 -15.48 -9.77
C PRO A 93 -4.01 -14.51 -9.32
N ASP A 94 -4.13 -13.35 -10.05
CA ASP A 94 -5.27 -12.43 -9.96
C ASP A 94 -5.81 -12.17 -11.37
N LEU A 95 -5.41 -11.13 -12.09
CA LEU A 95 -5.77 -10.96 -13.51
C LEU A 95 -4.96 -11.88 -14.43
N ALA A 96 -3.77 -12.32 -14.02
CA ALA A 96 -3.04 -13.35 -14.73
C ALA A 96 -3.57 -14.76 -14.45
N GLU A 97 -3.62 -15.61 -15.47
CA GLU A 97 -3.84 -17.05 -15.36
C GLU A 97 -2.55 -17.78 -14.96
N SER A 98 -1.43 -17.35 -15.54
CA SER A 98 -0.13 -17.99 -15.34
C SER A 98 1.02 -17.08 -15.78
N TRP A 99 2.23 -17.42 -15.36
CA TRP A 99 3.46 -16.76 -15.79
C TRP A 99 4.62 -17.74 -15.88
N THR A 100 5.61 -17.38 -16.71
CA THR A 100 6.88 -18.09 -16.86
C THR A 100 8.02 -17.09 -16.97
N THR A 101 9.23 -17.50 -16.62
CA THR A 101 10.44 -16.70 -16.81
C THR A 101 11.53 -17.53 -17.48
N ASP A 102 12.45 -16.86 -18.18
CA ASP A 102 13.65 -17.50 -18.73
C ASP A 102 14.66 -17.85 -17.61
N ALA A 103 15.70 -18.59 -17.96
CA ALA A 103 16.72 -19.01 -16.99
C ALA A 103 17.55 -17.83 -16.44
N ALA A 104 17.59 -16.69 -17.16
CA ALA A 104 18.27 -15.47 -16.74
C ALA A 104 17.43 -14.60 -15.82
N GLY A 105 16.11 -14.83 -15.74
CA GLY A 105 15.17 -14.00 -14.98
C GLY A 105 14.94 -12.62 -15.60
N THR A 106 15.29 -12.44 -16.87
CA THR A 106 15.18 -11.17 -17.59
C THR A 106 14.01 -11.09 -18.55
N THR A 107 13.41 -12.24 -18.91
CA THR A 107 12.24 -12.29 -19.78
C THR A 107 11.10 -13.02 -19.05
N TRP A 108 10.01 -12.31 -18.81
CA TRP A 108 8.81 -12.85 -18.19
C TRP A 108 7.67 -12.86 -19.19
N THR A 109 6.94 -13.97 -19.26
CA THR A 109 5.74 -14.08 -20.10
C THR A 109 4.56 -14.33 -19.19
N VAL A 110 3.58 -13.43 -19.21
CA VAL A 110 2.37 -13.47 -18.38
C VAL A 110 1.16 -13.66 -19.29
N LYS A 111 0.30 -14.60 -18.95
CA LYS A 111 -0.94 -14.88 -19.64
C LYS A 111 -2.13 -14.41 -18.83
N LEU A 112 -2.99 -13.58 -19.39
CA LEU A 112 -4.20 -13.07 -18.75
C LEU A 112 -5.31 -14.14 -18.75
N ARG A 113 -6.13 -14.13 -17.70
CA ARG A 113 -7.33 -14.99 -17.63
C ARG A 113 -8.32 -14.63 -18.74
N PRO A 114 -8.98 -15.63 -19.32
CA PRO A 114 -9.93 -15.40 -20.42
C PRO A 114 -11.22 -14.68 -19.99
N ASP A 115 -11.54 -14.72 -18.69
CA ASP A 115 -12.73 -14.15 -18.06
C ASP A 115 -12.47 -12.84 -17.34
N ALA A 116 -11.22 -12.32 -17.38
CA ALA A 116 -10.89 -11.03 -16.78
C ALA A 116 -11.58 -9.89 -17.54
N THR A 117 -12.39 -9.10 -16.82
CA THR A 117 -13.11 -7.95 -17.39
C THR A 117 -12.98 -6.73 -16.47
N TRP A 118 -13.06 -5.56 -17.06
CA TRP A 118 -13.28 -4.31 -16.36
C TRP A 118 -14.72 -4.25 -15.81
N HIS A 119 -14.99 -3.36 -14.87
CA HIS A 119 -16.33 -3.19 -14.28
C HIS A 119 -17.41 -2.78 -15.30
N ASP A 120 -17.01 -2.21 -16.42
CA ASP A 120 -17.89 -1.88 -17.55
C ASP A 120 -18.14 -3.06 -18.52
N GLY A 121 -17.56 -4.23 -18.22
CA GLY A 121 -17.71 -5.45 -18.99
C GLY A 121 -16.73 -5.60 -20.17
N VAL A 122 -15.86 -4.62 -20.40
CA VAL A 122 -14.82 -4.71 -21.44
C VAL A 122 -13.76 -5.72 -20.99
N PRO A 123 -13.30 -6.66 -21.85
CA PRO A 123 -12.25 -7.59 -21.50
C PRO A 123 -10.93 -6.88 -21.15
N VAL A 124 -10.23 -7.38 -20.13
CA VAL A 124 -8.86 -6.96 -19.83
C VAL A 124 -7.91 -7.55 -20.87
N THR A 125 -7.06 -6.71 -21.43
CA THR A 125 -6.16 -7.08 -22.52
C THR A 125 -4.69 -6.80 -22.21
N ALA A 126 -3.81 -7.35 -23.02
CA ALA A 126 -2.38 -7.07 -22.96
C ALA A 126 -2.03 -5.59 -23.19
N ASP A 127 -2.88 -4.86 -23.93
CA ASP A 127 -2.68 -3.43 -24.16
C ASP A 127 -2.92 -2.60 -22.90
N ASP A 128 -3.84 -3.02 -22.00
CA ASP A 128 -4.03 -2.39 -20.70
C ASP A 128 -2.77 -2.50 -19.83
N VAL A 129 -2.10 -3.66 -19.87
CA VAL A 129 -0.85 -3.89 -19.15
C VAL A 129 0.27 -3.01 -19.70
N VAL A 130 0.43 -2.96 -21.03
CA VAL A 130 1.45 -2.11 -21.69
C VAL A 130 1.19 -0.65 -21.37
N TYR A 131 -0.06 -0.19 -21.49
CA TYR A 131 -0.45 1.17 -21.13
C TYR A 131 -0.11 1.51 -19.69
N THR A 132 -0.43 0.62 -18.73
CA THR A 132 -0.12 0.83 -17.31
C THR A 132 1.38 0.96 -17.06
N VAL A 133 2.21 0.10 -17.68
CA VAL A 133 3.66 0.18 -17.54
C VAL A 133 4.21 1.51 -18.07
N GLU A 134 3.75 1.97 -19.22
CA GLU A 134 4.19 3.26 -19.78
C GLU A 134 3.70 4.44 -18.91
N ALA A 135 2.49 4.35 -18.34
CA ALA A 135 1.98 5.34 -17.40
C ALA A 135 2.86 5.44 -16.14
N LEU A 136 3.28 4.29 -15.59
CA LEU A 136 4.14 4.25 -14.40
C LEU A 136 5.57 4.78 -14.65
N LYS A 137 6.05 4.72 -15.90
CA LYS A 137 7.36 5.25 -16.30
C LYS A 137 7.33 6.75 -16.57
N SER A 138 6.15 7.33 -16.71
CA SER A 138 6.02 8.77 -16.97
C SER A 138 6.47 9.59 -15.77
N PRO A 139 7.19 10.71 -15.97
CA PRO A 139 7.49 11.67 -14.92
C PRO A 139 6.23 12.35 -14.34
N ASP A 140 5.12 12.31 -15.08
CA ASP A 140 3.84 12.88 -14.66
C ASP A 140 3.06 11.93 -13.71
N SER A 141 3.51 10.67 -13.55
CA SER A 141 2.93 9.76 -12.58
C SER A 141 3.19 10.25 -11.14
N ALA A 142 2.18 10.16 -10.29
CA ALA A 142 2.24 10.67 -8.92
C ALA A 142 3.20 9.91 -8.00
N GLY A 143 3.52 8.67 -8.34
CA GLY A 143 4.44 7.82 -7.59
C GLY A 143 5.91 8.19 -7.77
N GLY A 144 6.20 9.19 -8.60
CA GLY A 144 7.58 9.54 -8.97
C GLY A 144 8.36 8.29 -9.27
N MET A 145 8.24 7.74 -10.48
CA MET A 145 8.93 6.55 -10.96
C MET A 145 9.20 5.53 -9.84
N SER A 146 8.41 4.52 -9.69
CA SER A 146 8.90 3.37 -8.95
C SER A 146 10.13 2.89 -9.72
N GLY A 147 11.32 2.95 -9.09
CA GLY A 147 12.58 2.56 -9.75
C GLY A 147 12.53 1.17 -10.37
N ALA A 148 11.58 0.34 -9.93
CA ALA A 148 11.33 -0.99 -10.45
C ALA A 148 10.83 -1.00 -11.92
N TRP A 149 10.05 0.00 -12.36
CA TRP A 149 9.51 0.04 -13.72
C TRP A 149 10.42 0.74 -14.72
N ALA A 150 11.38 1.54 -14.27
CA ALA A 150 12.26 2.32 -15.14
C ALA A 150 13.03 1.46 -16.17
N GLU A 151 13.43 0.25 -15.77
CA GLU A 151 14.22 -0.69 -16.55
C GLU A 151 13.39 -1.88 -17.08
N VAL A 152 12.04 -1.75 -17.10
CA VAL A 152 11.13 -2.79 -17.56
C VAL A 152 10.47 -2.35 -18.88
N THR A 153 10.50 -3.22 -19.89
CA THR A 153 9.75 -3.04 -21.13
C THR A 153 8.63 -4.07 -21.18
N ALA A 154 7.39 -3.62 -21.42
CA ALA A 154 6.25 -4.50 -21.63
C ALA A 154 5.86 -4.50 -23.11
N LYS A 155 5.53 -5.68 -23.64
CA LYS A 155 5.08 -5.87 -25.02
C LYS A 155 3.93 -6.86 -25.09
N ALA A 156 2.83 -6.47 -25.72
CA ALA A 156 1.75 -7.39 -26.08
C ALA A 156 2.23 -8.35 -27.18
N LEU A 157 2.14 -9.66 -26.92
CA LEU A 157 2.40 -10.69 -27.92
C LEU A 157 1.10 -11.08 -28.65
N ASP A 158 0.01 -11.07 -27.94
CA ASP A 158 -1.38 -11.19 -28.43
C ASP A 158 -2.32 -10.51 -27.42
N ALA A 159 -3.63 -10.60 -27.64
CA ALA A 159 -4.62 -9.91 -26.80
C ALA A 159 -4.56 -10.28 -25.29
N ARG A 160 -3.98 -11.45 -24.93
CA ARG A 160 -3.94 -11.96 -23.56
C ARG A 160 -2.55 -12.38 -23.08
N THR A 161 -1.52 -12.14 -23.89
CA THR A 161 -0.15 -12.53 -23.53
C THR A 161 0.76 -11.30 -23.58
N VAL A 162 1.38 -11.00 -22.43
CA VAL A 162 2.34 -9.90 -22.26
C VAL A 162 3.72 -10.48 -22.01
N GLN A 163 4.72 -9.95 -22.67
CA GLN A 163 6.11 -10.20 -22.39
C GLN A 163 6.74 -8.98 -21.72
N PHE A 164 7.36 -9.19 -20.58
CA PHE A 164 8.20 -8.19 -19.93
C PHE A 164 9.67 -8.53 -20.15
N THR A 165 10.45 -7.52 -20.48
CA THR A 165 11.91 -7.60 -20.61
C THR A 165 12.53 -6.66 -19.60
N LEU A 166 13.46 -7.16 -18.80
CA LEU A 166 14.17 -6.46 -17.74
C LEU A 166 15.63 -6.30 -18.17
N ASP A 167 16.18 -5.10 -18.02
CA ASP A 167 17.60 -4.83 -18.28
C ASP A 167 18.51 -5.62 -17.33
N THR A 168 18.07 -5.79 -16.09
CA THR A 168 18.72 -6.62 -15.07
C THR A 168 17.68 -7.54 -14.40
N PRO A 169 18.03 -8.77 -14.01
CA PRO A 169 17.08 -9.65 -13.37
C PRO A 169 16.65 -9.08 -12.02
N ILE A 170 15.33 -9.09 -11.77
CA ILE A 170 14.71 -8.70 -10.50
C ILE A 170 14.10 -9.97 -9.91
N ALA A 171 14.70 -10.55 -8.87
CA ALA A 171 14.20 -11.77 -8.24
C ALA A 171 12.78 -11.61 -7.70
N GLY A 172 12.43 -10.40 -7.25
CA GLY A 172 11.10 -10.02 -6.76
C GLY A 172 10.16 -9.48 -7.82
N PHE A 173 10.34 -9.79 -9.11
CA PHE A 173 9.51 -9.21 -10.16
C PHE A 173 8.01 -9.49 -10.00
N LEU A 174 7.63 -10.60 -9.37
CA LEU A 174 6.22 -10.87 -9.05
C LEU A 174 5.60 -9.82 -8.11
N ALA A 175 6.37 -9.25 -7.19
CA ALA A 175 5.89 -8.14 -6.36
C ALA A 175 5.55 -6.90 -7.21
N VAL A 176 6.34 -6.65 -8.25
CA VAL A 176 6.10 -5.54 -9.19
C VAL A 176 4.81 -5.77 -9.98
N LEU A 177 4.48 -7.03 -10.29
CA LEU A 177 3.24 -7.41 -10.99
C LEU A 177 1.97 -7.34 -10.12
N CYS A 178 2.09 -7.08 -8.81
CA CYS A 178 0.96 -6.72 -7.95
C CYS A 178 0.42 -5.31 -8.23
N GLN A 179 1.13 -4.49 -9.02
CA GLN A 179 0.69 -3.17 -9.43
C GLN A 179 -0.68 -3.25 -10.12
N PRO A 180 -1.70 -2.52 -9.62
CA PRO A 180 -3.01 -2.51 -10.27
C PRO A 180 -2.98 -1.87 -11.65
N LEU A 181 -3.83 -2.37 -12.56
CA LEU A 181 -3.87 -1.95 -13.96
C LEU A 181 -4.75 -0.72 -14.19
N LEU A 182 -4.51 -0.04 -15.29
CA LEU A 182 -5.32 1.06 -15.85
C LEU A 182 -6.03 0.62 -17.14
N PRO A 183 -7.31 1.04 -17.38
CA PRO A 183 -8.05 0.71 -18.59
C PRO A 183 -7.58 1.55 -19.79
N ALA A 184 -6.80 0.97 -20.68
CA ALA A 184 -6.31 1.65 -21.88
C ALA A 184 -7.46 2.17 -22.76
N HIS A 185 -8.56 1.41 -22.86
CA HIS A 185 -9.72 1.78 -23.68
C HIS A 185 -10.43 3.06 -23.22
N LEU A 186 -10.26 3.48 -21.96
CA LEU A 186 -10.82 4.72 -21.42
C LEU A 186 -9.78 5.84 -21.32
N LEU A 187 -8.50 5.51 -21.19
CA LEU A 187 -7.48 6.45 -20.78
C LEU A 187 -6.42 6.76 -21.84
N ALA A 188 -6.38 6.03 -22.96
CA ALA A 188 -5.34 6.22 -23.99
C ALA A 188 -5.28 7.66 -24.56
N GLU A 189 -6.41 8.37 -24.57
CA GLU A 189 -6.50 9.75 -25.04
C GLU A 189 -6.40 10.80 -23.90
N VAL A 190 -6.28 10.35 -22.64
CA VAL A 190 -6.16 11.24 -21.47
C VAL A 190 -4.69 11.48 -21.16
N PRO A 191 -4.19 12.73 -21.21
CA PRO A 191 -2.83 13.01 -20.76
C PRO A 191 -2.65 12.63 -19.30
N LEU A 192 -1.55 11.96 -18.95
CA LEU A 192 -1.30 11.53 -17.58
C LEU A 192 -1.25 12.69 -16.57
N ALA A 193 -0.76 13.85 -17.00
CA ALA A 193 -0.76 15.06 -16.19
C ALA A 193 -2.18 15.51 -15.76
N ASP A 194 -3.19 15.18 -16.57
CA ASP A 194 -4.59 15.56 -16.34
C ASP A 194 -5.38 14.45 -15.62
N LEU A 195 -4.81 13.24 -15.51
CA LEU A 195 -5.50 12.06 -14.99
C LEU A 195 -6.03 12.27 -13.57
N ALA A 196 -5.24 12.86 -12.68
CA ALA A 196 -5.64 13.09 -11.29
C ALA A 196 -6.88 13.98 -11.13
N GLY A 197 -7.12 14.88 -12.08
CA GLY A 197 -8.29 15.78 -12.11
C GLY A 197 -9.43 15.30 -13.00
N SER A 198 -9.32 14.15 -13.64
CA SER A 198 -10.29 13.63 -14.59
C SER A 198 -11.56 13.09 -13.90
N ASP A 199 -12.63 12.96 -14.67
CA ASP A 199 -13.86 12.30 -14.18
C ASP A 199 -13.60 10.81 -13.86
N PHE A 200 -12.67 10.18 -14.59
CA PHE A 200 -12.24 8.82 -14.29
C PHE A 200 -11.62 8.70 -12.89
N ALA A 201 -10.80 9.65 -12.46
CA ALA A 201 -10.19 9.62 -11.14
C ALA A 201 -11.18 9.80 -9.98
N ARG A 202 -12.39 10.28 -10.27
CA ARG A 202 -13.49 10.42 -9.30
C ARG A 202 -14.37 9.19 -9.24
N LEU A 203 -14.66 8.58 -10.39
CA LEU A 203 -15.51 7.38 -10.48
C LEU A 203 -14.87 6.39 -11.46
N PRO A 204 -13.80 5.69 -11.01
CA PRO A 204 -13.02 4.82 -11.88
C PRO A 204 -13.75 3.53 -12.25
N VAL A 205 -13.44 3.04 -13.44
CA VAL A 205 -13.73 1.68 -13.88
C VAL A 205 -12.51 0.82 -13.54
N GLY A 206 -12.66 -0.10 -12.63
CA GLY A 206 -11.59 -0.99 -12.15
C GLY A 206 -11.80 -2.45 -12.53
N THR A 207 -11.00 -3.30 -11.90
CA THR A 207 -11.04 -4.78 -12.05
C THR A 207 -11.11 -5.48 -10.70
N GLY A 208 -11.17 -4.71 -9.61
CA GLY A 208 -11.17 -5.21 -8.24
C GLY A 208 -12.49 -5.85 -7.81
N PRO A 209 -12.56 -6.33 -6.57
CA PRO A 209 -13.74 -7.03 -6.06
C PRO A 209 -14.98 -6.14 -5.90
N PHE A 210 -14.81 -4.81 -5.86
CA PHE A 210 -15.88 -3.84 -5.70
C PHE A 210 -15.77 -2.73 -6.74
N SER A 211 -16.94 -2.28 -7.25
CA SER A 211 -17.08 -1.11 -8.10
C SER A 211 -17.45 0.10 -7.25
N LEU A 212 -16.79 1.23 -7.47
CA LEU A 212 -17.14 2.51 -6.85
C LEU A 212 -18.38 3.06 -7.58
N VAL A 213 -19.49 3.24 -6.86
CA VAL A 213 -20.77 3.71 -7.44
C VAL A 213 -21.12 5.14 -7.03
N GLU A 214 -20.59 5.61 -5.91
CA GLU A 214 -20.75 6.97 -5.42
C GLU A 214 -19.48 7.44 -4.72
N LEU A 215 -19.11 8.69 -4.96
CA LEU A 215 -17.99 9.34 -4.26
C LEU A 215 -18.25 10.82 -4.13
N ASP A 216 -18.21 11.29 -2.88
CA ASP A 216 -18.12 12.73 -2.57
C ASP A 216 -16.95 13.02 -1.60
N GLY A 217 -16.88 14.23 -1.08
CA GLY A 217 -15.79 14.62 -0.17
C GLY A 217 -15.84 13.97 1.22
N THR A 218 -16.96 13.35 1.59
CA THR A 218 -17.25 12.81 2.93
C THR A 218 -17.59 11.34 2.93
N HIS A 219 -18.00 10.81 1.79
CA HIS A 219 -18.55 9.45 1.70
C HIS A 219 -18.25 8.79 0.35
N ALA A 220 -18.07 7.47 0.35
CA ALA A 220 -17.99 6.63 -0.83
C ALA A 220 -18.82 5.37 -0.66
N VAL A 221 -19.44 4.92 -1.75
CA VAL A 221 -20.24 3.70 -1.80
C VAL A 221 -19.65 2.75 -2.84
N LEU A 222 -19.44 1.51 -2.43
CA LEU A 222 -18.94 0.47 -3.31
C LEU A 222 -19.90 -0.74 -3.27
N GLU A 223 -20.13 -1.35 -4.43
CA GLU A 223 -20.93 -2.56 -4.59
C GLU A 223 -20.08 -3.69 -5.19
N PRO A 224 -20.39 -4.97 -4.90
CA PRO A 224 -19.64 -6.08 -5.48
C PRO A 224 -19.60 -6.00 -7.00
N ALA A 225 -18.42 -6.09 -7.57
CA ALA A 225 -18.25 -6.13 -9.02
C ALA A 225 -18.88 -7.40 -9.59
N GLY A 226 -19.79 -7.26 -10.57
CA GLY A 226 -20.54 -8.37 -11.13
C GLY A 226 -19.72 -9.35 -11.98
N SER A 227 -18.46 -9.06 -12.24
CA SER A 227 -17.65 -9.72 -13.26
C SER A 227 -16.54 -10.65 -12.75
N LEU A 228 -16.20 -10.64 -11.48
CA LEU A 228 -15.17 -11.54 -10.96
C LEU A 228 -15.83 -12.78 -10.35
N ALA A 229 -15.91 -13.86 -11.12
CA ALA A 229 -16.08 -15.20 -10.55
C ALA A 229 -14.88 -15.48 -9.62
N ALA A 230 -15.15 -15.90 -8.37
CA ALA A 230 -14.08 -16.30 -7.47
C ALA A 230 -13.18 -17.35 -8.14
N PRO A 231 -11.84 -17.33 -7.96
CA PRO A 231 -10.97 -18.36 -8.48
C PRO A 231 -11.45 -19.74 -8.01
N GLY A 232 -11.96 -20.55 -8.92
CA GLY A 232 -12.42 -21.90 -8.61
C GLY A 232 -13.87 -22.23 -8.93
N ASP A 233 -14.71 -21.29 -9.40
CA ASP A 233 -16.01 -21.64 -9.94
C ASP A 233 -15.83 -22.27 -11.34
N PRO A 234 -16.21 -23.55 -11.54
CA PRO A 234 -16.17 -24.16 -12.86
C PRO A 234 -17.20 -23.50 -13.76
N THR A 235 -16.74 -22.86 -14.84
CA THR A 235 -17.60 -22.39 -15.92
C THR A 235 -18.48 -23.54 -16.41
N PRO A 236 -19.80 -23.36 -16.59
CA PRO A 236 -20.61 -24.36 -17.28
C PRO A 236 -20.11 -24.47 -18.74
N GLY A 237 -19.43 -25.56 -19.03
CA GLY A 237 -19.08 -25.91 -20.40
C GLY A 237 -20.35 -26.14 -21.25
N PRO A 238 -20.22 -26.04 -22.60
CA PRO A 238 -21.37 -26.23 -23.49
C PRO A 238 -21.96 -27.61 -23.27
N SER A 239 -23.28 -27.64 -23.07
CA SER A 239 -24.09 -28.84 -22.94
C SER A 239 -23.88 -29.76 -24.13
N LEU A 240 -23.31 -30.94 -23.89
CA LEU A 240 -23.44 -32.08 -24.78
C LEU A 240 -24.50 -32.99 -24.14
N ASP A 241 -25.67 -33.07 -24.78
CA ASP A 241 -26.66 -34.12 -24.53
C ASP A 241 -25.99 -35.48 -24.64
N SER A 242 -25.82 -36.18 -23.53
CA SER A 242 -25.79 -37.64 -23.51
C SER A 242 -25.97 -38.21 -22.11
N LEU A 243 -27.06 -38.87 -21.88
CA LEU A 243 -27.37 -39.95 -20.96
C LEU A 243 -26.29 -40.35 -19.94
N ALA A 244 -26.29 -39.71 -18.76
CA ALA A 244 -25.80 -40.31 -17.51
C ALA A 244 -26.49 -39.62 -16.33
N THR A 245 -26.93 -40.39 -15.37
CA THR A 245 -27.58 -40.00 -14.12
C THR A 245 -26.94 -38.79 -13.48
N PRO A 246 -27.66 -37.73 -13.10
CA PRO A 246 -27.06 -36.55 -12.49
C PRO A 246 -26.51 -36.91 -11.10
N LEU A 247 -25.21 -36.85 -10.94
CA LEU A 247 -24.64 -36.61 -9.63
C LEU A 247 -25.13 -35.22 -9.19
N PRO A 248 -25.54 -35.02 -7.91
CA PRO A 248 -25.89 -33.71 -7.44
C PRO A 248 -24.70 -32.80 -7.63
N ALA A 249 -24.86 -31.73 -8.40
CA ALA A 249 -23.88 -30.66 -8.51
C ALA A 249 -23.54 -30.19 -7.09
N PRO A 250 -22.27 -30.03 -6.75
CA PRO A 250 -21.93 -29.34 -5.51
C PRO A 250 -22.51 -27.94 -5.62
N THR A 251 -23.56 -27.69 -4.88
CA THR A 251 -24.09 -26.35 -4.68
C THR A 251 -22.98 -25.60 -3.97
N ALA A 252 -22.23 -24.79 -4.69
CA ALA A 252 -21.32 -23.82 -4.09
C ALA A 252 -22.21 -22.80 -3.36
N VAL A 253 -22.60 -23.15 -2.15
CA VAL A 253 -23.26 -22.22 -1.24
C VAL A 253 -22.18 -21.22 -0.84
N ARG A 254 -22.21 -20.02 -1.41
CA ARG A 254 -21.48 -18.91 -0.83
C ARG A 254 -21.92 -18.82 0.63
N PRO A 255 -21.02 -18.96 1.61
CA PRO A 255 -21.44 -18.87 2.99
C PRO A 255 -21.91 -17.42 3.25
N ALA A 256 -23.16 -17.26 3.61
CA ALA A 256 -23.73 -16.00 4.08
C ALA A 256 -23.42 -15.81 5.59
N PRO A 257 -23.38 -14.55 6.10
CA PRO A 257 -23.51 -13.30 5.37
C PRO A 257 -22.15 -12.81 4.84
N TYR A 258 -22.08 -12.47 3.60
CA TYR A 258 -20.94 -11.75 3.01
C TYR A 258 -21.34 -10.29 2.78
N ILE A 259 -20.33 -9.42 2.59
CA ILE A 259 -20.56 -7.99 2.39
C ILE A 259 -21.15 -7.76 1.00
N GLU A 260 -22.34 -7.13 0.96
CA GLU A 260 -23.06 -6.76 -0.26
C GLU A 260 -22.88 -5.28 -0.61
N ARG A 261 -22.34 -4.49 0.34
CA ARG A 261 -22.08 -3.06 0.18
C ARG A 261 -20.96 -2.63 1.12
N ILE A 262 -20.06 -1.81 0.63
CA ILE A 262 -19.07 -1.11 1.46
C ILE A 262 -19.40 0.38 1.41
N GLU A 263 -19.51 0.99 2.55
CA GLU A 263 -19.58 2.44 2.73
C GLU A 263 -18.27 2.90 3.39
N VAL A 264 -17.64 3.93 2.82
CA VAL A 264 -16.42 4.51 3.39
C VAL A 264 -16.71 5.93 3.78
N ASP A 265 -16.62 6.21 5.09
CA ASP A 265 -16.82 7.54 5.65
C ASP A 265 -15.46 8.22 5.87
N PHE A 266 -15.32 9.45 5.38
CA PHE A 266 -14.09 10.22 5.48
C PHE A 266 -14.17 11.22 6.62
N TYR A 267 -13.18 11.17 7.51
CA TYR A 267 -13.10 11.98 8.72
C TYR A 267 -11.95 12.99 8.64
N ASP A 268 -12.17 14.19 9.17
CA ASP A 268 -11.12 15.20 9.25
C ASP A 268 -10.02 14.85 10.25
N THR A 269 -10.35 14.06 11.29
CA THR A 269 -9.42 13.72 12.36
C THR A 269 -9.56 12.26 12.81
N GLU A 270 -8.46 11.70 13.32
CA GLU A 270 -8.47 10.36 13.94
C GLU A 270 -9.42 10.28 15.14
N ALA A 271 -9.52 11.35 15.92
CA ALA A 271 -10.41 11.40 17.09
C ALA A 271 -11.88 11.28 16.68
N ALA A 272 -12.31 11.98 15.62
CA ALA A 272 -13.68 11.87 15.10
C ALA A 272 -13.97 10.45 14.57
N MET A 273 -13.03 9.85 13.84
CA MET A 273 -13.12 8.46 13.37
C MET A 273 -13.17 7.46 14.55
N ALA A 274 -12.36 7.69 15.59
CA ALA A 274 -12.37 6.86 16.79
C ALA A 274 -13.70 6.93 17.54
N ASP A 275 -14.31 8.13 17.61
CA ASP A 275 -15.62 8.31 18.24
C ASP A 275 -16.72 7.62 17.44
N ALA A 276 -16.71 7.71 16.12
CA ALA A 276 -17.64 7.00 15.24
C ALA A 276 -17.54 5.46 15.44
N LEU A 277 -16.32 4.93 15.55
CA LEU A 277 -16.11 3.51 15.83
C LEU A 277 -16.61 3.10 17.23
N ARG A 278 -16.38 3.93 18.27
CA ARG A 278 -16.91 3.70 19.63
C ARG A 278 -18.43 3.66 19.64
N ASN A 279 -19.06 4.56 18.89
CA ASN A 279 -20.52 4.69 18.80
C ASN A 279 -21.18 3.62 17.93
N GLY A 280 -20.41 2.83 17.15
CA GLY A 280 -20.95 1.86 16.19
C GLY A 280 -21.53 2.50 14.93
N GLU A 281 -21.09 3.71 14.59
CA GLU A 281 -21.45 4.39 13.34
C GLU A 281 -20.70 3.78 12.16
N ILE A 282 -19.47 3.27 12.40
CA ILE A 282 -18.65 2.49 11.48
C ILE A 282 -18.29 1.13 12.09
N ASP A 283 -18.04 0.15 11.24
CA ASP A 283 -17.77 -1.25 11.65
C ASP A 283 -16.25 -1.51 11.73
N GLY A 284 -15.43 -0.70 11.05
CA GLY A 284 -13.97 -0.83 11.11
C GLY A 284 -13.25 0.43 10.67
N ALA A 285 -12.01 0.57 11.11
CA ALA A 285 -11.12 1.66 10.71
C ALA A 285 -9.65 1.27 10.89
N ALA A 286 -8.77 1.83 10.07
CA ALA A 286 -7.33 1.62 10.17
C ALA A 286 -6.55 2.94 10.05
N GLY A 287 -5.25 2.88 10.45
CA GLY A 287 -4.37 4.04 10.36
C GLY A 287 -4.39 4.94 11.57
N PHE A 288 -4.80 4.42 12.71
CA PHE A 288 -4.70 5.13 13.98
C PHE A 288 -3.25 5.32 14.40
N THR A 289 -2.95 6.50 14.94
CA THR A 289 -1.68 6.71 15.64
C THR A 289 -1.68 5.98 17.00
N PRO A 290 -0.50 5.66 17.56
CA PRO A 290 -0.42 4.92 18.83
C PRO A 290 -1.27 5.47 19.98
N PRO A 291 -1.40 6.78 20.24
CA PRO A 291 -2.27 7.31 21.27
C PRO A 291 -3.75 6.95 21.04
N GLU A 292 -4.25 7.10 19.81
CA GLU A 292 -5.64 6.81 19.47
C GLU A 292 -5.92 5.31 19.47
N SER A 293 -5.03 4.50 18.90
CA SER A 293 -5.17 3.03 18.90
C SER A 293 -5.21 2.48 20.33
N SER A 294 -4.38 3.04 21.24
CA SER A 294 -4.37 2.68 22.65
C SER A 294 -5.65 3.11 23.38
N GLY A 295 -6.19 4.29 23.03
CA GLY A 295 -7.44 4.80 23.58
C GLY A 295 -8.67 3.98 23.19
N LEU A 296 -8.58 3.20 22.12
CA LEU A 296 -9.62 2.25 21.68
C LEU A 296 -9.45 0.85 22.30
N ALA A 297 -8.26 0.54 22.81
CA ALA A 297 -7.98 -0.76 23.42
C ALA A 297 -8.85 -1.01 24.65
N GLY A 298 -9.48 -2.18 24.70
CA GLY A 298 -10.36 -2.57 25.81
C GLY A 298 -11.78 -1.99 25.75
N THR A 299 -12.14 -1.26 24.70
CA THR A 299 -13.54 -0.88 24.45
C THR A 299 -14.34 -2.13 24.10
N ASN A 300 -15.48 -2.34 24.79
CA ASN A 300 -16.31 -3.51 24.56
C ASN A 300 -16.77 -3.60 23.10
N GLY A 301 -16.63 -4.80 22.53
CA GLY A 301 -17.04 -5.10 21.17
C GLY A 301 -16.06 -4.62 20.09
N LEU A 302 -14.93 -4.02 20.46
CA LEU A 302 -13.87 -3.71 19.51
C LEU A 302 -12.76 -4.77 19.58
N GLU A 303 -12.37 -5.27 18.42
CA GLU A 303 -11.21 -6.14 18.24
C GLU A 303 -10.10 -5.39 17.51
N ARG A 304 -8.85 -5.74 17.82
CA ARG A 304 -7.68 -5.09 17.27
C ARG A 304 -6.81 -6.09 16.53
N LEU A 305 -6.66 -5.90 15.25
CA LEU A 305 -5.80 -6.68 14.38
C LEU A 305 -4.57 -5.85 13.98
N ARG A 306 -3.41 -6.49 13.88
CA ARG A 306 -2.17 -5.85 13.45
C ARG A 306 -1.70 -6.52 12.16
N TYR A 307 -1.57 -5.73 11.11
CA TYR A 307 -1.01 -6.14 9.84
C TYR A 307 0.45 -5.72 9.80
N PRO A 308 1.41 -6.66 9.74
CA PRO A 308 2.80 -6.32 9.52
C PRO A 308 2.94 -5.49 8.23
N THR A 309 3.75 -4.42 8.27
CA THR A 309 4.04 -3.65 7.05
C THR A 309 5.50 -3.80 6.64
N THR A 310 5.80 -3.33 5.45
CA THR A 310 7.18 -3.21 4.94
C THR A 310 7.85 -1.90 5.37
N THR A 311 7.23 -1.15 6.27
CA THR A 311 7.73 0.14 6.76
C THR A 311 8.64 -0.03 7.95
N LEU A 312 9.90 0.35 7.79
CA LEU A 312 10.92 0.39 8.83
C LEU A 312 11.18 1.82 9.28
N SER A 313 10.87 2.13 10.53
CA SER A 313 11.41 3.33 11.18
C SER A 313 12.89 3.10 11.49
N THR A 314 13.75 4.02 11.04
CA THR A 314 15.20 3.85 11.08
C THR A 314 15.92 5.15 11.41
N ALA A 315 17.11 5.04 12.01
CA ALA A 315 18.04 6.14 12.10
C ALA A 315 19.13 5.99 11.02
N LEU A 316 19.16 6.93 10.10
CA LEU A 316 20.24 7.09 9.11
C LEU A 316 21.36 7.89 9.72
N LEU A 317 22.60 7.46 9.49
CA LEU A 317 23.80 8.21 9.77
C LEU A 317 24.45 8.59 8.44
N ASN A 318 25.02 9.77 8.34
CA ASN A 318 25.81 10.16 7.17
C ASN A 318 27.18 9.49 7.23
N LEU A 319 27.41 8.54 6.33
CA LEU A 319 28.62 7.71 6.27
C LEU A 319 29.54 8.11 5.10
N ARG A 320 29.31 9.30 4.53
CA ARG A 320 30.15 9.85 3.47
C ARG A 320 31.56 10.20 4.03
N PRO A 321 32.58 10.32 3.18
CA PRO A 321 33.97 10.56 3.61
C PRO A 321 34.20 11.84 4.42
N ASP A 322 33.27 12.80 4.35
CA ASP A 322 33.30 14.04 5.14
C ASP A 322 32.79 13.86 6.59
N HIS A 323 32.26 12.66 6.91
CA HIS A 323 31.86 12.25 8.27
C HIS A 323 32.66 11.03 8.76
N PRO A 324 34.00 11.09 8.79
CA PRO A 324 34.85 9.93 9.13
C PRO A 324 34.63 9.38 10.54
N GLU A 325 34.10 10.19 11.45
CA GLU A 325 33.81 9.83 12.85
C GLU A 325 32.70 8.80 12.99
N LEU A 326 31.79 8.69 12.01
CA LEU A 326 30.71 7.68 11.94
C LEU A 326 31.12 6.45 11.10
N GLY A 327 32.32 6.46 10.52
CA GLY A 327 32.81 5.41 9.63
C GLY A 327 33.07 4.07 10.33
N ASP A 328 33.33 4.06 11.64
CA ASP A 328 33.57 2.84 12.42
C ASP A 328 32.25 2.15 12.76
N ALA A 329 32.10 0.88 12.39
CA ALA A 329 30.91 0.07 12.69
C ALA A 329 30.66 -0.05 14.20
N ALA A 330 31.71 -0.10 15.03
CA ALA A 330 31.57 -0.18 16.49
C ALA A 330 30.88 1.08 17.05
N VAL A 331 31.15 2.26 16.47
CA VAL A 331 30.49 3.52 16.85
C VAL A 331 29.00 3.45 16.48
N ARG A 332 28.64 2.94 15.29
CA ARG A 332 27.25 2.81 14.86
C ARG A 332 26.48 1.80 15.71
N GLN A 333 27.10 0.67 16.02
CA GLN A 333 26.53 -0.34 16.93
C GLN A 333 26.35 0.23 18.35
N ALA A 334 27.29 1.04 18.84
CA ALA A 334 27.16 1.73 20.13
C ALA A 334 26.00 2.72 20.14
N LEU A 335 25.79 3.48 19.05
CA LEU A 335 24.65 4.38 18.91
C LEU A 335 23.32 3.61 18.91
N LEU A 336 23.25 2.42 18.28
CA LEU A 336 22.06 1.57 18.31
C LEU A 336 21.86 0.95 19.71
N ALA A 337 22.92 0.45 20.36
CA ALA A 337 22.86 -0.15 21.70
C ALA A 337 22.43 0.86 22.79
N ALA A 338 22.55 2.16 22.53
CA ALA A 338 22.07 3.20 23.43
C ALA A 338 20.56 3.46 23.33
N ILE A 339 19.87 2.90 22.33
CA ILE A 339 18.43 3.06 22.12
C ILE A 339 17.70 1.84 22.68
N ASP A 340 16.86 2.04 23.69
CA ASP A 340 15.96 1.01 24.20
C ASP A 340 14.79 0.80 23.23
N ARG A 341 15.02 -0.07 22.22
CA ARG A 341 14.03 -0.31 21.16
C ARG A 341 12.82 -1.09 21.66
N ASP A 342 12.93 -1.87 22.74
CA ASP A 342 11.80 -2.54 23.36
C ASP A 342 10.92 -1.51 24.09
N ALA A 343 11.51 -0.54 24.79
CA ALA A 343 10.77 0.57 25.39
C ALA A 343 10.18 1.52 24.31
N LEU A 344 10.88 1.73 23.19
CA LEU A 344 10.35 2.47 22.03
C LEU A 344 9.05 1.82 21.51
N VAL A 345 9.09 0.50 21.30
CA VAL A 345 7.92 -0.26 20.79
C VAL A 345 6.78 -0.25 21.82
N ALA A 346 7.08 -0.59 23.07
CA ALA A 346 6.03 -0.72 24.11
C ALA A 346 5.42 0.63 24.52
N GLY A 347 6.21 1.69 24.58
CA GLY A 347 5.79 3.01 25.04
C GLY A 347 5.41 3.93 23.88
N THR A 348 6.39 4.41 23.13
CA THR A 348 6.17 5.43 22.08
C THR A 348 5.27 4.93 20.95
N LEU A 349 5.39 3.65 20.59
CA LEU A 349 4.60 3.02 19.53
C LEU A 349 3.41 2.20 20.06
N ALA A 350 3.16 2.21 21.37
CA ALA A 350 2.02 1.55 22.03
C ALA A 350 1.85 0.06 21.64
N GLY A 351 2.93 -0.62 21.27
CA GLY A 351 2.90 -1.99 20.77
C GLY A 351 2.43 -2.13 19.31
N ASP A 352 2.29 -1.04 18.54
CA ASP A 352 1.90 -1.02 17.13
C ASP A 352 3.12 -1.15 16.21
N ALA A 353 4.09 -1.90 16.65
CA ALA A 353 5.32 -2.17 15.94
C ALA A 353 6.01 -3.41 16.50
N VAL A 354 6.98 -3.90 15.76
CA VAL A 354 7.91 -4.95 16.21
C VAL A 354 9.33 -4.39 16.20
N ARG A 355 10.14 -4.69 17.21
CA ARG A 355 11.55 -4.29 17.24
C ARG A 355 12.26 -4.78 15.99
N ALA A 356 12.97 -3.89 15.32
CA ALA A 356 13.72 -4.24 14.12
C ALA A 356 15.18 -4.64 14.48
N ASP A 357 15.54 -5.87 14.16
CA ASP A 357 16.91 -6.39 14.29
C ASP A 357 17.59 -6.59 12.92
N ALA A 358 16.82 -6.47 11.83
CA ALA A 358 17.29 -6.55 10.44
C ALA A 358 16.60 -5.50 9.57
N LEU A 359 17.13 -5.29 8.35
CA LEU A 359 16.51 -4.45 7.32
C LEU A 359 15.46 -5.20 6.48
N VAL A 360 14.99 -6.33 6.97
CA VAL A 360 13.94 -7.16 6.38
C VAL A 360 12.93 -7.48 7.47
N PRO A 361 11.62 -7.31 7.25
CA PRO A 361 10.62 -7.53 8.29
C PRO A 361 10.56 -9.02 8.69
N PRO A 362 10.26 -9.33 9.97
CA PRO A 362 10.18 -10.70 10.45
C PRO A 362 9.18 -11.58 9.69
N ALA A 363 8.14 -10.98 9.09
CA ALA A 363 7.15 -11.68 8.26
C ALA A 363 7.66 -12.01 6.84
N SER A 364 8.83 -11.51 6.44
CA SER A 364 9.41 -11.80 5.12
C SER A 364 10.10 -13.16 5.10
N TRP A 365 9.99 -13.86 3.98
CA TRP A 365 10.71 -15.12 3.71
C TRP A 365 12.25 -14.98 3.77
N ALA A 366 12.77 -13.77 3.54
CA ALA A 366 14.21 -13.48 3.56
C ALA A 366 14.76 -13.23 4.97
N PHE A 367 13.90 -13.16 5.99
CA PHE A 367 14.33 -12.93 7.37
C PHE A 367 14.99 -14.16 7.98
N ASP A 368 16.18 -14.00 8.57
CA ASP A 368 16.87 -15.04 9.35
C ASP A 368 17.41 -14.42 10.65
N ALA A 369 16.76 -14.76 11.76
CA ALA A 369 17.14 -14.26 13.09
C ALA A 369 18.56 -14.70 13.52
N THR A 370 19.10 -15.78 12.95
CA THR A 370 20.47 -16.25 13.27
C THR A 370 21.53 -15.45 12.53
N ALA A 371 21.18 -14.85 11.41
CA ALA A 371 22.06 -13.99 10.62
C ALA A 371 22.10 -12.54 11.15
N ALA A 372 21.02 -12.09 11.77
CA ALA A 372 20.90 -10.76 12.34
C ALA A 372 20.61 -10.84 13.86
N PRO A 373 21.56 -11.28 14.68
CA PRO A 373 21.38 -11.32 16.11
C PRO A 373 21.09 -9.90 16.65
N PRO A 374 20.15 -9.75 17.60
CA PRO A 374 19.76 -8.46 18.13
C PRO A 374 20.93 -7.74 18.82
N VAL A 375 21.08 -6.45 18.56
CA VAL A 375 21.91 -5.57 19.37
C VAL A 375 21.13 -5.25 20.65
N ALA A 376 21.62 -5.73 21.78
CA ALA A 376 20.95 -5.50 23.06
C ALA A 376 21.07 -4.03 23.48
N TYR A 377 20.05 -3.53 24.20
CA TYR A 377 20.14 -2.23 24.87
C TYR A 377 21.13 -2.31 26.02
N ASP A 378 22.24 -1.62 25.89
CA ASP A 378 23.29 -1.49 26.92
C ASP A 378 24.07 -0.17 26.76
N PRO A 379 23.61 0.92 27.37
CA PRO A 379 24.32 2.21 27.33
C PRO A 379 25.73 2.15 27.92
N SER A 380 26.00 1.23 28.84
CA SER A 380 27.30 1.08 29.46
C SER A 380 28.29 0.44 28.48
N ALA A 381 27.88 -0.63 27.80
CA ALA A 381 28.68 -1.25 26.73
C ALA A 381 28.85 -0.28 25.56
N ALA A 382 27.80 0.51 25.20
CA ALA A 382 27.90 1.56 24.20
C ALA A 382 28.98 2.61 24.55
N ALA A 383 28.99 3.11 25.78
CA ALA A 383 30.00 4.07 26.24
C ALA A 383 31.41 3.47 26.23
N LYS A 384 31.54 2.19 26.58
CA LYS A 384 32.83 1.48 26.51
C LYS A 384 33.30 1.35 25.05
N ALA A 385 32.43 0.91 24.12
CA ALA A 385 32.76 0.78 22.71
C ALA A 385 33.17 2.13 22.08
N LEU A 386 32.52 3.23 22.42
CA LEU A 386 32.94 4.58 22.02
C LEU A 386 34.33 4.90 22.53
N THR A 387 34.64 4.57 23.78
CA THR A 387 35.98 4.80 24.37
C THR A 387 37.06 3.98 23.65
N GLU A 388 36.76 2.71 23.34
CA GLU A 388 37.67 1.81 22.60
C GLU A 388 37.88 2.30 21.15
N ALA A 389 36.86 2.90 20.53
CA ALA A 389 36.95 3.57 19.23
C ALA A 389 37.67 4.95 19.30
N GLY A 390 38.22 5.31 20.45
CA GLY A 390 39.04 6.51 20.64
C GLY A 390 38.25 7.79 20.95
N TRP A 391 36.93 7.70 21.16
CA TRP A 391 36.12 8.81 21.62
C TRP A 391 36.40 9.14 23.09
N LYS A 392 36.26 10.41 23.47
CA LYS A 392 36.52 10.88 24.85
C LYS A 392 35.40 11.83 25.29
N LYS A 393 35.07 11.83 26.58
CA LYS A 393 34.17 12.84 27.14
C LYS A 393 34.98 14.08 27.55
N VAL A 394 34.62 15.24 26.98
CA VAL A 394 35.14 16.55 27.31
C VAL A 394 33.98 17.41 27.79
N GLY A 395 34.06 17.89 29.04
CA GLY A 395 32.94 18.63 29.65
C GLY A 395 31.65 17.83 29.75
N GLY A 396 31.76 16.49 29.91
CA GLY A 396 30.62 15.60 30.00
C GLY A 396 30.04 15.13 28.63
N ALA A 397 30.51 15.69 27.51
CA ALA A 397 30.02 15.36 26.16
C ALA A 397 31.03 14.61 25.32
N TRP A 398 30.58 13.68 24.48
CA TRP A 398 31.46 12.93 23.59
C TRP A 398 32.12 13.81 22.54
N THR A 399 33.39 13.58 22.36
CA THR A 399 34.26 14.25 21.40
C THR A 399 34.90 13.17 20.54
N ALA A 400 34.82 13.32 19.23
CA ALA A 400 35.34 12.35 18.27
C ALA A 400 36.88 12.31 18.32
N PRO A 401 37.53 11.22 17.87
CA PRO A 401 38.97 11.12 17.78
C PRO A 401 39.57 12.31 17.01
N LYS A 402 40.63 12.92 17.57
CA LYS A 402 41.33 14.10 17.02
C LYS A 402 40.53 15.42 17.00
N ALA A 403 39.23 15.41 17.34
CA ALA A 403 38.45 16.63 17.47
C ALA A 403 38.80 17.38 18.77
N LYS A 404 38.57 18.70 18.78
CA LYS A 404 38.83 19.58 19.96
C LYS A 404 37.53 19.99 20.66
N ALA A 405 36.40 19.82 20.00
CA ALA A 405 35.08 20.19 20.52
C ALA A 405 34.18 18.96 20.60
N PRO A 406 33.17 18.97 21.48
CA PRO A 406 32.16 17.94 21.53
C PRO A 406 31.47 17.74 20.18
N TYR A 407 31.22 16.48 19.83
CA TYR A 407 30.50 16.14 18.61
C TYR A 407 29.00 16.42 18.78
N ALA A 408 28.45 17.19 17.87
CA ALA A 408 27.03 17.49 17.85
C ALA A 408 26.32 16.62 16.78
N LEU A 409 25.33 15.87 17.19
CA LEU A 409 24.44 15.13 16.32
C LEU A 409 23.23 16.01 15.98
N GLU A 410 23.13 16.45 14.73
CA GLU A 410 21.90 17.01 14.21
C GLU A 410 21.04 15.85 13.68
N VAL A 411 19.86 15.67 14.29
CA VAL A 411 18.91 14.63 13.90
C VAL A 411 17.76 15.29 13.13
N LEU A 412 17.68 15.00 11.84
CA LEU A 412 16.62 15.51 10.99
C LEU A 412 15.38 14.60 11.05
N THR A 413 14.19 15.18 11.03
CA THR A 413 12.92 14.47 10.92
C THR A 413 11.84 15.39 10.37
N VAL A 414 10.62 14.87 10.18
CA VAL A 414 9.44 15.68 9.87
C VAL A 414 8.78 16.21 11.14
N PRO A 415 8.04 17.33 11.09
CA PRO A 415 7.31 17.85 12.25
C PRO A 415 6.16 16.91 12.65
N ALA A 416 5.74 17.00 13.91
CA ALA A 416 4.63 16.22 14.44
C ALA A 416 3.31 16.43 13.68
N SER A 417 3.10 17.60 13.09
CA SER A 417 1.94 17.88 12.22
C SER A 417 1.92 17.08 10.92
N ALA A 418 3.09 16.62 10.45
CA ALA A 418 3.19 15.78 9.25
C ALA A 418 3.18 14.28 9.59
N SER A 419 3.84 13.89 10.68
CA SER A 419 3.83 12.52 11.20
C SER A 419 4.08 12.51 12.71
N PRO A 420 3.03 12.48 13.54
CA PRO A 420 3.17 12.44 15.00
C PRO A 420 4.01 11.26 15.46
N ARG A 421 3.80 10.07 14.86
CA ARG A 421 4.52 8.84 15.18
C ARG A 421 6.02 8.97 14.90
N LEU A 422 6.41 9.38 13.68
CA LEU A 422 7.82 9.46 13.30
C LEU A 422 8.56 10.54 14.09
N ASN A 423 7.90 11.66 14.39
CA ASN A 423 8.44 12.72 15.24
C ASN A 423 8.70 12.22 16.67
N ALA A 424 7.77 11.42 17.23
CA ALA A 424 7.94 10.80 18.54
C ALA A 424 9.10 9.80 18.56
N VAL A 425 9.28 9.00 17.50
CA VAL A 425 10.44 8.09 17.35
C VAL A 425 11.74 8.91 17.32
N ALA A 426 11.78 10.00 16.56
CA ALA A 426 12.97 10.86 16.47
C ALA A 426 13.30 11.52 17.82
N SER A 427 12.28 11.96 18.55
CA SER A 427 12.44 12.48 19.92
C SER A 427 13.00 11.44 20.88
N PHE A 428 12.52 10.18 20.78
CA PHE A 428 13.06 9.07 21.57
C PHE A 428 14.54 8.80 21.27
N VAL A 429 14.92 8.79 19.99
CA VAL A 429 16.32 8.62 19.56
C VAL A 429 17.21 9.78 20.07
N ARG A 430 16.74 11.03 19.93
CA ARG A 430 17.42 12.21 20.49
C ARG A 430 17.72 12.04 21.98
N ASP A 431 16.71 11.65 22.76
CA ASP A 431 16.83 11.54 24.22
C ASP A 431 17.76 10.38 24.62
N ALA A 432 17.71 9.27 23.90
CA ALA A 432 18.62 8.13 24.09
C ALA A 432 20.09 8.53 23.87
N TRP A 433 20.38 9.21 22.76
CA TRP A 433 21.76 9.66 22.46
C TRP A 433 22.22 10.81 23.37
N ALA A 434 21.31 11.70 23.77
CA ALA A 434 21.61 12.73 24.75
C ALA A 434 21.94 12.11 26.12
N SER A 435 21.21 11.08 26.54
CA SER A 435 21.46 10.32 27.79
C SER A 435 22.80 9.57 27.75
N LEU A 436 23.22 9.07 26.56
CA LEU A 436 24.56 8.49 26.38
C LEU A 436 25.66 9.52 26.54
N GLY A 437 25.35 10.82 26.33
CA GLY A 437 26.27 11.96 26.49
C GLY A 437 26.68 12.65 25.19
N PHE A 438 25.93 12.48 24.11
CA PHE A 438 26.07 13.31 22.91
C PHE A 438 25.34 14.64 23.08
N LYS A 439 25.80 15.68 22.36
CA LYS A 439 25.01 16.87 22.12
C LYS A 439 24.09 16.59 20.95
N VAL A 440 22.79 16.56 21.17
CA VAL A 440 21.81 16.20 20.13
C VAL A 440 20.86 17.37 19.89
N ASN A 441 20.70 17.76 18.63
CA ASN A 441 19.75 18.75 18.19
C ASN A 441 18.74 18.10 17.24
N LEU A 442 17.45 18.13 17.58
CA LEU A 442 16.37 17.67 16.71
C LEU A 442 15.93 18.82 15.80
N VAL A 443 15.96 18.59 14.49
CA VAL A 443 15.58 19.58 13.47
C VAL A 443 14.41 19.03 12.67
N GLU A 444 13.29 19.71 12.78
CA GLU A 444 12.05 19.37 12.05
C GLU A 444 12.00 20.12 10.73
N LEU A 445 11.78 19.39 9.64
CA LEU A 445 11.74 19.93 8.28
C LEU A 445 10.50 19.43 7.54
N PRO A 446 9.89 20.27 6.68
CA PRO A 446 8.93 19.78 5.70
C PRO A 446 9.52 18.60 4.90
N ALA A 447 8.70 17.63 4.52
CA ALA A 447 9.16 16.39 3.89
C ALA A 447 10.01 16.63 2.62
N ALA A 448 9.68 17.64 1.81
CA ALA A 448 10.44 18.02 0.62
C ALA A 448 11.85 18.54 0.94
N ASP A 449 11.96 19.36 2.00
CA ASP A 449 13.24 19.94 2.45
C ASP A 449 14.11 18.85 3.08
N LEU A 450 13.49 17.97 3.89
CA LEU A 450 14.18 16.80 4.46
C LEU A 450 14.74 15.92 3.35
N ALA A 451 13.93 15.57 2.34
CA ALA A 451 14.37 14.76 1.21
C ALA A 451 15.52 15.42 0.43
N THR A 452 15.49 16.75 0.27
CA THR A 452 16.52 17.52 -0.41
C THR A 452 17.85 17.46 0.37
N ARG A 453 17.82 17.69 1.69
CA ARG A 453 19.01 17.62 2.53
C ARG A 453 19.61 16.22 2.59
N LEU A 454 18.77 15.19 2.69
CA LEU A 454 19.21 13.78 2.70
C LEU A 454 19.93 13.41 1.40
N ARG A 455 19.36 13.77 0.24
CA ARG A 455 19.98 13.50 -1.08
C ARG A 455 21.28 14.27 -1.26
N ALA A 456 21.34 15.51 -0.79
CA ALA A 456 22.56 16.32 -0.83
C ALA A 456 23.66 15.80 0.11
N GLY A 457 23.30 14.96 1.11
CA GLY A 457 24.22 14.56 2.18
C GLY A 457 24.49 15.68 3.21
N ASP A 458 23.61 16.68 3.28
CA ASP A 458 23.72 17.80 4.22
C ASP A 458 22.99 17.46 5.53
N TYR A 459 23.54 16.50 6.29
CA TYR A 459 23.03 16.07 7.58
C TYR A 459 24.08 15.22 8.34
N THR A 460 23.94 15.05 9.65
CA THR A 460 24.73 14.09 10.45
C THR A 460 23.94 12.83 10.75
N ALA A 461 22.69 12.97 11.14
CA ALA A 461 21.75 11.88 11.37
C ALA A 461 20.33 12.28 10.94
N ALA A 462 19.49 11.29 10.65
CA ALA A 462 18.07 11.52 10.40
C ALA A 462 17.25 10.32 10.88
N VAL A 463 16.04 10.58 11.37
CA VAL A 463 15.05 9.52 11.65
C VAL A 463 13.99 9.59 10.59
N VAL A 464 13.86 8.51 9.83
CA VAL A 464 12.94 8.39 8.67
C VAL A 464 12.34 6.99 8.61
N ASP A 465 11.24 6.89 7.89
CA ASP A 465 10.68 5.61 7.47
C ASP A 465 11.22 5.23 6.08
N ILE A 466 11.54 3.95 5.91
CA ILE A 466 11.85 3.36 4.62
C ILE A 466 10.93 2.15 4.39
N SER A 467 10.52 1.93 3.14
CA SER A 467 9.80 0.71 2.75
C SER A 467 10.73 -0.22 1.97
N THR A 468 10.71 -1.50 2.32
CA THR A 468 11.51 -2.54 1.66
C THR A 468 10.73 -3.33 0.62
N GLY A 469 9.41 -3.06 0.50
CA GLY A 469 8.54 -3.81 -0.42
C GLY A 469 8.23 -5.24 0.07
N LEU A 470 7.32 -5.91 -0.63
CA LEU A 470 6.93 -7.31 -0.33
C LEU A 470 8.10 -8.28 -0.59
N GLU A 471 8.80 -8.10 -1.70
CA GLU A 471 10.07 -8.76 -1.98
C GLU A 471 11.19 -7.83 -1.57
N PRO A 472 11.97 -8.19 -0.56
CA PRO A 472 13.01 -7.29 -0.09
C PRO A 472 14.08 -7.12 -1.17
N ASP A 473 14.36 -5.88 -1.53
CA ASP A 473 15.47 -5.47 -2.38
C ASP A 473 16.23 -4.33 -1.70
N LEU A 474 17.39 -4.64 -1.17
CA LEU A 474 18.22 -3.66 -0.47
C LEU A 474 19.22 -2.94 -1.40
N TYR A 475 19.21 -3.25 -2.71
CA TYR A 475 20.09 -2.60 -3.68
C TYR A 475 19.89 -1.07 -3.74
N PRO A 476 18.66 -0.55 -3.84
CA PRO A 476 18.45 0.90 -3.86
C PRO A 476 18.97 1.60 -2.60
N LEU A 477 18.88 0.93 -1.45
CA LEU A 477 19.20 1.51 -0.15
C LEU A 477 20.69 1.42 0.22
N LEU A 478 21.40 0.38 -0.27
CA LEU A 478 22.73 0.03 0.22
C LEU A 478 23.81 -0.08 -0.83
N ALA A 479 23.48 -0.30 -2.12
CA ALA A 479 24.50 -0.45 -3.16
C ALA A 479 25.30 0.85 -3.33
N SER A 480 26.63 0.71 -3.48
CA SER A 480 27.55 1.84 -3.63
C SER A 480 27.21 2.70 -4.86
N SER A 481 26.70 2.09 -5.93
CA SER A 481 26.24 2.78 -7.15
C SER A 481 25.01 3.68 -6.95
N GLN A 482 24.29 3.50 -5.83
CA GLN A 482 23.12 4.29 -5.47
C GLN A 482 23.46 5.53 -4.63
N VAL A 483 24.75 5.76 -4.33
CA VAL A 483 25.24 7.02 -3.74
C VAL A 483 25.36 8.06 -4.88
N ARG A 484 24.22 8.58 -5.31
CA ARG A 484 24.10 9.57 -6.38
C ARG A 484 22.86 10.43 -6.16
N ALA A 485 22.74 11.57 -6.82
CA ALA A 485 21.64 12.52 -6.63
C ALA A 485 20.24 11.92 -6.88
N SER A 486 20.12 10.98 -7.81
CA SER A 486 18.87 10.24 -8.10
C SER A 486 18.77 8.89 -7.37
N GLY A 487 19.78 8.49 -6.58
CA GLY A 487 19.80 7.22 -5.86
C GLY A 487 19.16 7.30 -4.50
N MET A 488 18.94 6.13 -3.90
CA MET A 488 18.28 5.99 -2.61
C MET A 488 19.23 5.56 -1.48
N ASN A 489 20.54 5.37 -1.76
CA ASN A 489 21.53 5.15 -0.71
C ASN A 489 21.84 6.50 -0.01
N LEU A 490 20.90 6.91 0.82
CA LEU A 490 20.95 8.20 1.50
C LEU A 490 22.06 8.24 2.57
N SER A 491 22.40 7.10 3.19
CA SER A 491 23.50 7.01 4.17
C SER A 491 24.87 7.32 3.55
N GLY A 492 25.01 7.15 2.24
CA GLY A 492 26.29 7.32 1.54
C GLY A 492 27.30 6.20 1.83
N TYR A 493 26.85 5.09 2.43
CA TYR A 493 27.72 3.94 2.71
C TYR A 493 28.16 3.27 1.41
N GLN A 494 29.45 2.99 1.30
CA GLN A 494 30.05 2.33 0.13
C GLN A 494 30.95 1.18 0.59
N ASP A 495 30.65 -0.03 0.12
CA ASP A 495 31.44 -1.23 0.41
C ASP A 495 31.30 -2.24 -0.76
N PRO A 496 32.33 -2.39 -1.62
CA PRO A 496 32.30 -3.32 -2.74
C PRO A 496 32.11 -4.79 -2.35
N ALA A 497 32.41 -5.16 -1.10
CA ALA A 497 32.15 -6.52 -0.62
C ALA A 497 30.66 -6.71 -0.27
N LEU A 498 30.02 -5.67 0.25
CA LEU A 498 28.57 -5.66 0.47
C LEU A 498 27.82 -5.64 -0.86
N ASP A 499 28.28 -4.85 -1.84
CA ASP A 499 27.65 -4.80 -3.19
C ASP A 499 27.52 -6.19 -3.81
N LYS A 500 28.57 -7.03 -3.72
CA LYS A 500 28.53 -8.42 -4.22
C LYS A 500 27.48 -9.28 -3.51
N LEU A 501 27.27 -9.09 -2.22
CA LEU A 501 26.25 -9.81 -1.47
C LEU A 501 24.85 -9.34 -1.83
N ILE A 502 24.68 -8.04 -2.07
CA ILE A 502 23.41 -7.47 -2.54
C ILE A 502 23.07 -8.03 -3.92
N GLU A 503 24.02 -8.05 -4.86
CA GLU A 503 23.84 -8.63 -6.19
C GLU A 503 23.49 -10.12 -6.13
N ALA A 504 24.17 -10.88 -5.26
CA ALA A 504 23.89 -12.30 -5.07
C ALA A 504 22.48 -12.54 -4.49
N ALA A 505 22.01 -11.69 -3.57
CA ALA A 505 20.67 -11.78 -3.00
C ALA A 505 19.56 -11.45 -4.02
N ARG A 506 19.86 -10.63 -5.02
CA ARG A 506 18.95 -10.29 -6.16
C ARG A 506 18.96 -11.34 -7.26
N ALA A 507 19.96 -12.21 -7.32
CA ALA A 507 20.08 -13.18 -8.39
C ALA A 507 18.91 -14.20 -8.36
N PRO A 508 18.38 -14.59 -9.53
CA PRO A 508 17.42 -15.67 -9.63
C PRO A 508 18.05 -16.98 -9.16
N GLY A 509 17.26 -17.87 -8.57
CA GLY A 509 17.76 -19.14 -8.08
C GLY A 509 16.70 -19.97 -7.39
N SER A 510 17.08 -21.18 -6.90
CA SER A 510 16.19 -21.96 -6.04
C SER A 510 15.90 -21.22 -4.72
N ALA A 511 14.82 -21.60 -4.04
CA ALA A 511 14.46 -21.03 -2.74
C ALA A 511 15.61 -21.16 -1.72
N GLU A 512 16.31 -22.29 -1.72
CA GLU A 512 17.44 -22.55 -0.84
C GLU A 512 18.63 -21.64 -1.16
N ALA A 513 18.95 -21.46 -2.45
CA ALA A 513 20.05 -20.59 -2.89
C ALA A 513 19.76 -19.12 -2.55
N ARG A 514 18.54 -18.67 -2.77
CA ARG A 514 18.09 -17.33 -2.40
C ARG A 514 18.13 -17.12 -0.89
N SER A 515 17.62 -18.06 -0.11
CA SER A 515 17.67 -18.00 1.37
C SER A 515 19.11 -17.93 1.88
N ALA A 516 20.03 -18.75 1.32
CA ALA A 516 21.45 -18.70 1.69
C ALA A 516 22.11 -17.37 1.36
N ALA A 517 21.81 -16.77 0.20
CA ALA A 517 22.31 -15.47 -0.21
C ALA A 517 21.81 -14.35 0.72
N TRP A 518 20.52 -14.37 1.06
CA TRP A 518 19.92 -13.42 2.02
C TRP A 518 20.52 -13.57 3.41
N LYS A 519 20.72 -14.78 3.88
CA LYS A 519 21.37 -15.04 5.17
C LYS A 519 22.78 -14.41 5.22
N ALA A 520 23.59 -14.59 4.16
CA ALA A 520 24.91 -14.00 4.07
C ALA A 520 24.86 -12.46 4.03
N LEU A 521 23.92 -11.88 3.29
CA LEU A 521 23.71 -10.45 3.20
C LEU A 521 23.29 -9.85 4.56
N LEU A 522 22.32 -10.46 5.25
CA LEU A 522 21.86 -9.99 6.56
C LEU A 522 22.98 -10.04 7.61
N ALA A 523 23.78 -11.10 7.64
CA ALA A 523 24.94 -11.19 8.52
C ALA A 523 25.97 -10.08 8.26
N ALA A 524 26.21 -9.78 6.99
CA ALA A 524 27.12 -8.70 6.60
C ALA A 524 26.57 -7.31 6.98
N ILE A 525 25.29 -7.06 6.80
CA ILE A 525 24.61 -5.81 7.20
C ILE A 525 24.68 -5.64 8.72
N ASN A 526 24.37 -6.68 9.48
CA ASN A 526 24.40 -6.65 10.95
C ASN A 526 25.80 -6.30 11.49
N GLN A 527 26.87 -6.84 10.88
CA GLN A 527 28.25 -6.49 11.24
C GLN A 527 28.62 -5.06 10.88
N ARG A 528 28.19 -4.57 9.72
CA ARG A 528 28.57 -3.26 9.17
C ARG A 528 27.69 -2.12 9.66
N MET A 529 26.47 -2.41 10.02
CA MET A 529 25.44 -1.47 10.49
C MET A 529 25.35 -0.18 9.63
N PRO A 530 25.10 -0.29 8.32
CA PRO A 530 25.03 0.89 7.45
C PRO A 530 23.79 1.76 7.70
N ILE A 531 22.76 1.18 8.30
CA ILE A 531 21.49 1.80 8.71
C ILE A 531 21.16 1.23 10.09
N LEU A 532 20.67 2.06 11.00
CA LEU A 532 20.26 1.63 12.35
C LEU A 532 18.78 1.29 12.34
N PRO A 533 18.39 -0.01 12.37
CA PRO A 533 16.99 -0.41 12.39
C PRO A 533 16.39 -0.16 13.78
N LEU A 534 15.22 0.48 13.83
CA LEU A 534 14.54 0.81 15.09
C LEU A 534 13.32 -0.07 15.33
N ALA A 535 12.33 0.03 14.46
CA ALA A 535 11.06 -0.72 14.59
C ALA A 535 10.41 -0.93 13.22
N TRP A 536 9.84 -2.12 13.01
CA TRP A 536 8.89 -2.42 11.93
C TRP A 536 7.52 -1.98 12.39
N VAL A 537 6.91 -1.09 11.64
CA VAL A 537 5.61 -0.50 11.98
C VAL A 537 4.49 -1.42 11.50
N ASP A 538 3.51 -1.70 12.37
CA ASP A 538 2.30 -2.41 11.99
C ASP A 538 1.21 -1.41 11.56
N GLU A 539 0.37 -1.81 10.63
CA GLU A 539 -0.92 -1.18 10.39
C GLU A 539 -1.94 -1.75 11.37
N VAL A 540 -2.53 -0.89 12.18
CA VAL A 540 -3.55 -1.29 13.14
C VAL A 540 -4.92 -1.12 12.52
N PHE A 541 -5.66 -2.22 12.43
CA PHE A 541 -7.06 -2.25 12.08
C PHE A 541 -7.88 -2.58 13.32
N ILE A 542 -8.85 -1.72 13.63
CA ILE A 542 -9.77 -1.90 14.76
C ILE A 542 -11.16 -2.06 14.18
N GLU A 543 -11.86 -3.11 14.61
CA GLU A 543 -13.13 -3.50 14.03
C GLU A 543 -14.15 -3.88 15.10
N ARG A 544 -15.43 -3.90 14.69
CA ARG A 544 -16.58 -4.29 15.50
C ARG A 544 -17.38 -5.38 14.80
N GLY A 545 -17.28 -6.61 15.30
CA GLY A 545 -18.08 -7.73 14.79
C GLY A 545 -17.78 -8.11 13.34
N VAL A 546 -16.56 -7.90 12.87
CA VAL A 546 -16.08 -8.32 11.55
C VAL A 546 -15.23 -9.56 11.70
N SER A 547 -15.64 -10.67 11.15
CA SER A 547 -14.81 -11.89 11.11
C SER A 547 -14.30 -12.14 9.70
N GLY A 548 -13.14 -12.79 9.60
CA GLY A 548 -12.51 -13.12 8.30
C GLY A 548 -11.27 -12.33 7.95
N PRO A 549 -11.08 -11.04 8.40
CA PRO A 549 -9.81 -10.36 8.15
C PRO A 549 -8.63 -11.19 8.65
N THR A 550 -7.66 -11.42 7.77
CA THR A 550 -6.47 -12.22 8.11
C THR A 550 -5.22 -11.35 7.98
N PRO A 551 -4.56 -11.00 9.11
CA PRO A 551 -3.31 -10.24 9.07
C PRO A 551 -2.24 -10.92 8.22
N ARG A 552 -1.65 -10.15 7.31
CA ARG A 552 -0.56 -10.54 6.42
C ARG A 552 0.36 -9.34 6.20
N LEU A 553 1.53 -9.58 5.62
CA LEU A 553 2.43 -8.48 5.24
C LEU A 553 1.77 -7.63 4.14
N ILE A 554 1.68 -6.32 4.39
CA ILE A 554 1.09 -5.35 3.46
C ILE A 554 2.07 -4.21 3.15
N VAL A 555 1.89 -3.58 1.99
CA VAL A 555 2.63 -2.37 1.58
C VAL A 555 1.73 -1.15 1.66
N GLU A 556 0.54 -1.27 1.09
CA GLU A 556 -0.43 -0.18 0.99
C GLU A 556 -1.62 -0.41 1.94
N PRO A 557 -2.27 0.65 2.43
CA PRO A 557 -3.44 0.53 3.31
C PRO A 557 -4.57 -0.33 2.72
N GLY A 558 -4.76 -0.30 1.40
CA GLY A 558 -5.76 -1.07 0.68
C GLY A 558 -5.49 -2.57 0.62
N ASP A 559 -4.25 -3.01 0.80
CA ASP A 559 -3.86 -4.43 0.71
C ASP A 559 -4.56 -5.31 1.77
N ARG A 560 -4.98 -4.72 2.89
CA ARG A 560 -5.72 -5.44 3.94
C ARG A 560 -7.06 -5.98 3.46
N PHE A 561 -7.66 -5.39 2.41
CA PHE A 561 -8.89 -5.86 1.80
C PHE A 561 -8.72 -7.05 0.84
N GLY A 562 -7.51 -7.56 0.66
CA GLY A 562 -7.27 -8.68 -0.27
C GLY A 562 -8.04 -9.97 0.05
N ASP A 563 -8.65 -10.09 1.23
CA ASP A 563 -9.55 -11.18 1.63
C ASP A 563 -10.98 -10.69 1.97
N VAL A 564 -11.34 -9.46 1.57
CA VAL A 564 -12.62 -8.83 1.90
C VAL A 564 -13.84 -9.67 1.47
N LEU A 565 -13.73 -10.46 0.41
CA LEU A 565 -14.78 -11.37 -0.02
C LEU A 565 -15.05 -12.52 0.98
N ALA A 566 -14.10 -12.79 1.88
CA ALA A 566 -14.26 -13.75 2.97
C ALA A 566 -14.82 -13.13 4.25
N TRP A 567 -14.91 -11.80 4.34
CA TRP A 567 -15.35 -11.12 5.56
C TRP A 567 -16.83 -11.38 5.85
N ARG A 568 -17.18 -11.41 7.13
CA ARG A 568 -18.53 -11.66 7.65
C ARG A 568 -18.80 -10.66 8.74
N LEU A 569 -20.04 -10.20 8.80
CA LEU A 569 -20.49 -9.26 9.83
C LEU A 569 -21.37 -9.99 10.83
N ALA A 570 -21.17 -9.74 12.12
CA ALA A 570 -22.04 -10.23 13.19
C ALA A 570 -23.43 -9.57 13.07
N ALA A 571 -24.47 -10.31 13.43
CA ALA A 571 -25.86 -9.83 13.32
C ALA A 571 -26.20 -8.76 14.38
N ASP A 572 -25.47 -8.72 15.46
CA ASP A 572 -25.72 -7.92 16.68
C ASP A 572 -24.62 -6.86 16.95
N ARG A 573 -23.92 -6.43 15.88
CA ARG A 573 -22.84 -5.42 15.97
C ARG A 573 -23.34 -4.01 16.26
#